data_83303d0d4c9177c864d9ef6222d20099
#
_entry.id   83303d0d4c9177c864d9ef6222d20099
#
_cell.length_a   1.000
_cell.length_b   1.000
_cell.length_c   1.000
_cell.angle_alpha   90.00
_cell.angle_beta   90.00
_cell.angle_gamma   90.00
#
_symmetry.space_group_name_H-M   'P 1'
#
loop_
_entity.id
_entity.type
_entity.pdbx_description
1 polymer ?
#
loop_
_entity_poly.entity_id
_entity_poly.type
_entity_poly.pdbx_seq_one_letter_code
_entity_poly.pdbx_strand_id
1 'polypeptide(L)'
;FDGLQLLNLIVVTKDGYYDRTKMQGGLTRYRARGELLEMLNEIPEHPAIHLKPNLDAETILLRNEIDGRKVLVDYEEDAFTDKARNNLRTINQCFIRHWVDLRIQDKDVLALQERLFDDTEKQPIDLTKRTLVRIFSNNSFEEGGRFYRGWWQNVPSEYRPFITIDSKTTSEHDYSQLNPNMIYSVYNKELGSEDAYSRVAGEEHRDVVKQAFNAMFQATTTLDRKPDGIELDAIGMSWRELKEEILNAHKPIKDYFFKGLGNRLQFEDSIIAENIMLQFAKMDAPALPVHDSFIMH
;
A
#
# COMPACT_ATOMS: atom_id res chain seq x y z
N PHE A 1 20.28 6.71 -12.68
CA PHE A 1 20.44 5.83 -13.86
C PHE A 1 21.32 6.44 -14.95
N ASP A 2 21.29 7.78 -15.17
CA ASP A 2 22.09 8.45 -16.21
C ASP A 2 23.60 8.17 -16.06
N GLY A 3 24.13 8.19 -14.82
CA GLY A 3 25.52 7.85 -14.56
C GLY A 3 25.89 6.41 -14.96
N LEU A 4 24.99 5.44 -14.72
CA LEU A 4 25.21 4.05 -15.12
C LEU A 4 25.14 3.86 -16.65
N GLN A 5 24.33 4.65 -17.35
CA GLN A 5 24.30 4.68 -18.82
C GLN A 5 25.60 5.28 -19.39
N LEU A 6 26.07 6.39 -18.82
CA LEU A 6 27.34 7.03 -19.22
C LEU A 6 28.53 6.08 -19.04
N LEU A 7 28.53 5.27 -17.99
CA LEU A 7 29.53 4.23 -17.72
C LEU A 7 29.29 2.94 -18.53
N ASN A 8 28.30 2.93 -19.43
CA ASN A 8 27.95 1.75 -20.23
C ASN A 8 27.61 0.48 -19.44
N LEU A 9 27.14 0.65 -18.20
CA LEU A 9 26.75 -0.44 -17.30
C LEU A 9 25.32 -0.89 -17.50
N ILE A 10 24.46 -0.02 -18.03
CA ILE A 10 23.07 -0.32 -18.38
C ILE A 10 22.71 0.25 -19.75
N VAL A 11 21.68 -0.33 -20.35
CA VAL A 11 21.07 0.19 -21.58
C VAL A 11 19.56 0.34 -21.40
N VAL A 12 19.01 1.42 -21.93
CA VAL A 12 17.54 1.59 -22.00
C VAL A 12 16.99 0.61 -23.04
N THR A 13 16.04 -0.22 -22.62
CA THR A 13 15.36 -1.17 -23.51
C THR A 13 13.99 -0.67 -23.94
N LYS A 14 13.39 0.24 -23.16
CA LYS A 14 12.15 0.91 -23.48
C LYS A 14 12.15 2.28 -22.79
N ASP A 15 11.89 3.33 -23.55
CA ASP A 15 11.75 4.67 -22.99
C ASP A 15 10.44 4.80 -22.22
N GLY A 16 10.49 5.47 -21.08
CA GLY A 16 9.29 5.88 -20.34
C GLY A 16 8.55 6.98 -21.10
N TYR A 17 7.24 7.01 -20.94
CA TYR A 17 6.41 8.08 -21.48
C TYR A 17 5.29 8.42 -20.50
N TYR A 18 4.72 9.61 -20.66
CA TYR A 18 3.51 10.01 -19.94
C TYR A 18 2.57 10.75 -20.89
N ASP A 19 1.39 10.17 -21.15
CA ASP A 19 0.32 10.76 -21.92
C ASP A 19 -0.61 11.55 -21.01
N ARG A 20 -0.49 12.86 -21.05
CA ARG A 20 -1.29 13.78 -20.20
C ARG A 20 -2.78 13.75 -20.52
N THR A 21 -3.15 13.39 -21.74
CA THR A 21 -4.57 13.33 -22.16
C THR A 21 -5.27 12.12 -21.62
N LYS A 22 -4.56 11.00 -21.52
CA LYS A 22 -5.09 9.73 -21.00
C LYS A 22 -4.73 9.51 -19.54
N MET A 23 -3.95 10.40 -18.93
CA MET A 23 -3.38 10.24 -17.59
C MET A 23 -2.68 8.86 -17.39
N GLN A 24 -2.05 8.37 -18.47
CA GLN A 24 -1.37 7.08 -18.50
C GLN A 24 0.09 7.26 -18.87
N GLY A 25 0.94 6.41 -18.29
CA GLY A 25 2.38 6.45 -18.56
C GLY A 25 3.01 5.07 -18.51
N GLY A 26 4.21 4.96 -19.08
CA GLY A 26 5.06 3.78 -18.98
C GLY A 26 6.40 4.12 -18.34
N LEU A 27 6.92 3.22 -17.53
CA LEU A 27 8.24 3.39 -16.92
C LEU A 27 9.36 3.14 -17.94
N THR A 28 10.45 3.89 -17.81
CA THR A 28 11.68 3.57 -18.53
C THR A 28 12.22 2.22 -18.06
N ARG A 29 12.57 1.35 -19.00
CA ARG A 29 13.12 0.01 -18.71
C ARG A 29 14.61 0.00 -19.01
N TYR A 30 15.37 -0.62 -18.12
CA TYR A 30 16.82 -0.76 -18.23
C TYR A 30 17.21 -2.23 -18.20
N ARG A 31 18.34 -2.53 -18.80
CA ARG A 31 18.99 -3.85 -18.75
C ARG A 31 20.46 -3.68 -18.44
N ALA A 32 21.03 -4.57 -17.63
CA ALA A 32 22.46 -4.60 -17.40
C ALA A 32 23.22 -4.87 -18.70
N ARG A 33 24.40 -4.28 -18.82
CA ARG A 33 25.26 -4.39 -19.99
C ARG A 33 26.73 -4.32 -19.57
N GLY A 34 27.61 -4.84 -20.42
CA GLY A 34 29.06 -4.77 -20.21
C GLY A 34 29.49 -5.36 -18.87
N GLU A 35 30.37 -4.67 -18.17
CA GLU A 35 30.98 -5.10 -16.91
C GLU A 35 29.92 -5.42 -15.83
N LEU A 36 28.83 -4.66 -15.74
CA LEU A 36 27.78 -4.96 -14.79
C LEU A 36 27.12 -6.32 -15.08
N LEU A 37 26.90 -6.66 -16.35
CA LEU A 37 26.36 -7.96 -16.74
C LEU A 37 27.32 -9.09 -16.40
N GLU A 38 28.63 -8.90 -16.63
CA GLU A 38 29.67 -9.85 -16.27
C GLU A 38 29.72 -10.08 -14.76
N MET A 39 29.75 -9.01 -13.96
CA MET A 39 29.68 -9.09 -12.50
C MET A 39 28.44 -9.83 -11.99
N LEU A 40 27.28 -9.59 -12.58
CA LEU A 40 26.05 -10.29 -12.20
C LEU A 40 26.07 -11.77 -12.57
N ASN A 41 26.72 -12.14 -13.67
CA ASN A 41 26.86 -13.54 -14.10
C ASN A 41 27.89 -14.33 -13.28
N GLU A 42 28.82 -13.65 -12.61
CA GLU A 42 29.78 -14.28 -11.69
C GLU A 42 29.15 -14.62 -10.32
N ILE A 43 27.98 -14.06 -10.00
CA ILE A 43 27.28 -14.38 -8.75
C ILE A 43 26.70 -15.79 -8.86
N PRO A 44 27.20 -16.77 -8.09
CA PRO A 44 26.61 -18.11 -8.06
C PRO A 44 25.21 -18.02 -7.44
N GLU A 45 24.27 -18.77 -7.96
CA GLU A 45 22.88 -18.77 -7.54
C GLU A 45 22.11 -17.47 -7.90
N HIS A 46 20.87 -17.38 -7.46
CA HIS A 46 20.03 -16.19 -7.76
C HIS A 46 20.53 -14.95 -6.99
N PRO A 47 20.75 -13.80 -7.67
CA PRO A 47 21.30 -12.60 -7.03
C PRO A 47 20.57 -12.15 -5.75
N ALA A 48 19.26 -12.40 -5.64
CA ALA A 48 18.45 -12.07 -4.47
C ALA A 48 18.93 -12.77 -3.18
N ILE A 49 19.65 -13.91 -3.30
CA ILE A 49 20.19 -14.65 -2.15
C ILE A 49 21.39 -13.93 -1.54
N HIS A 50 22.16 -13.24 -2.38
CA HIS A 50 23.38 -12.53 -1.96
C HIS A 50 23.15 -11.06 -1.61
N LEU A 51 22.03 -10.48 -2.06
CA LEU A 51 21.69 -9.10 -1.74
C LEU A 51 21.12 -9.01 -0.32
N LYS A 52 21.78 -8.21 0.51
CA LYS A 52 21.31 -7.90 1.87
C LYS A 52 20.68 -6.51 1.87
N PRO A 53 19.50 -6.34 2.50
CA PRO A 53 18.93 -5.02 2.70
C PRO A 53 19.88 -4.11 3.48
N ASN A 54 20.00 -2.86 3.06
CA ASN A 54 20.70 -1.86 3.86
C ASN A 54 19.81 -1.44 5.03
N LEU A 55 20.11 -1.93 6.22
CA LEU A 55 19.35 -1.66 7.45
C LEU A 55 19.62 -0.26 8.01
N ASP A 56 20.67 0.41 7.57
CA ASP A 56 21.01 1.78 7.97
C ASP A 56 20.36 2.83 7.06
N ALA A 57 19.72 2.40 5.95
CA ALA A 57 18.98 3.30 5.09
C ALA A 57 17.79 3.93 5.85
N GLU A 58 17.50 5.21 5.51
CA GLU A 58 16.34 5.90 6.07
C GLU A 58 15.05 5.17 5.70
N THR A 59 14.25 4.91 6.72
CA THR A 59 13.00 4.15 6.59
C THR A 59 11.76 4.99 6.88
N ILE A 60 11.93 6.18 7.47
CA ILE A 60 10.84 7.13 7.73
C ILE A 60 10.91 8.21 6.67
N LEU A 61 9.90 8.28 5.81
CA LEU A 61 9.86 9.17 4.66
C LEU A 61 8.69 10.13 4.79
N LEU A 62 8.95 11.42 4.58
CA LEU A 62 7.93 12.46 4.54
C LEU A 62 7.73 12.91 3.09
N ARG A 63 6.48 12.99 2.66
CA ARG A 63 6.08 13.51 1.35
C ARG A 63 5.29 14.80 1.50
N ASN A 64 5.48 15.67 0.54
CA ASN A 64 4.60 16.82 0.34
C ASN A 64 4.13 16.86 -1.12
N GLU A 65 3.03 17.53 -1.37
CA GLU A 65 2.54 17.79 -2.72
C GLU A 65 3.01 19.20 -3.14
N ILE A 66 3.86 19.26 -4.15
CA ILE A 66 4.39 20.49 -4.74
C ILE A 66 4.06 20.47 -6.23
N ASP A 67 3.33 21.46 -6.71
CA ASP A 67 2.89 21.57 -8.11
C ASP A 67 2.17 20.30 -8.63
N GLY A 68 1.31 19.71 -7.79
CA GLY A 68 0.57 18.48 -8.13
C GLY A 68 1.41 17.20 -8.17
N ARG A 69 2.65 17.24 -7.65
CA ARG A 69 3.54 16.09 -7.59
C ARG A 69 3.89 15.76 -6.13
N LYS A 70 3.81 14.50 -5.79
CA LYS A 70 4.26 13.99 -4.49
C LYS A 70 5.77 13.84 -4.49
N VAL A 71 6.47 14.68 -3.74
CA VAL A 71 7.92 14.68 -3.61
C VAL A 71 8.33 14.35 -2.17
N LEU A 72 9.50 13.73 -2.00
CA LEU A 72 10.10 13.56 -0.69
C LEU A 72 10.66 14.91 -0.22
N VAL A 73 10.45 15.20 1.06
CA VAL A 73 10.97 16.41 1.71
C VAL A 73 11.78 16.02 2.94
N ASP A 74 12.78 16.82 3.26
CA ASP A 74 13.56 16.69 4.47
C ASP A 74 12.73 17.11 5.69
N TYR A 75 13.06 16.60 6.86
CA TYR A 75 12.39 16.94 8.12
C TYR A 75 13.40 16.97 9.29
N GLU A 76 13.02 17.68 10.33
CA GLU A 76 13.78 17.68 11.59
C GLU A 76 13.41 16.43 12.41
N GLU A 77 14.44 15.82 13.01
CA GLU A 77 14.27 14.65 13.87
C GLU A 77 13.60 15.04 15.19
N ASP A 78 12.69 14.20 15.65
CA ASP A 78 12.03 14.34 16.94
C ASP A 78 11.83 12.96 17.61
N ALA A 79 11.27 12.97 18.82
CA ALA A 79 11.03 11.76 19.60
C ALA A 79 10.05 10.77 18.88
N PHE A 80 9.14 11.28 18.05
CA PHE A 80 8.21 10.45 17.27
C PHE A 80 8.94 9.75 16.13
N THR A 81 9.71 10.49 15.34
CA THR A 81 10.46 9.96 14.19
C THR A 81 11.52 8.94 14.63
N ASP A 82 12.22 9.22 15.74
CA ASP A 82 13.17 8.28 16.35
C ASP A 82 12.49 6.99 16.80
N LYS A 83 11.35 7.08 17.48
CA LYS A 83 10.57 5.93 17.91
C LYS A 83 10.07 5.12 16.73
N ALA A 84 9.49 5.78 15.72
CA ALA A 84 8.97 5.13 14.51
C ALA A 84 10.08 4.40 13.75
N ARG A 85 11.27 5.00 13.63
CA ARG A 85 12.44 4.40 12.99
C ARG A 85 12.93 3.17 13.76
N ASN A 86 13.02 3.24 15.08
CA ASN A 86 13.46 2.11 15.92
C ASN A 86 12.45 0.96 15.87
N ASN A 87 11.16 1.26 15.89
CA ASN A 87 10.10 0.27 15.73
C ASN A 87 10.20 -0.42 14.36
N LEU A 88 10.36 0.35 13.29
CA LEU A 88 10.45 -0.21 11.95
C LEU A 88 11.74 -1.00 11.73
N ARG A 89 12.85 -0.61 12.35
CA ARG A 89 14.08 -1.43 12.37
C ARG A 89 13.83 -2.80 13.00
N THR A 90 13.14 -2.85 14.12
CA THR A 90 12.78 -4.11 14.80
C THR A 90 11.92 -5.00 13.90
N ILE A 91 10.91 -4.43 13.25
CA ILE A 91 10.05 -5.13 12.29
C ILE A 91 10.87 -5.66 11.10
N ASN A 92 11.67 -4.79 10.48
CA ASN A 92 12.50 -5.16 9.33
C ASN A 92 13.54 -6.22 9.68
N GLN A 93 14.14 -6.18 10.86
CA GLN A 93 15.05 -7.21 11.35
C GLN A 93 14.33 -8.57 11.49
N CYS A 94 13.09 -8.60 11.97
CA CYS A 94 12.30 -9.81 11.98
C CYS A 94 12.08 -10.34 10.56
N PHE A 95 11.65 -9.49 9.62
CA PHE A 95 11.38 -9.90 8.23
C PHE A 95 12.63 -10.48 7.53
N ILE A 96 13.81 -9.96 7.81
CA ILE A 96 15.06 -10.45 7.20
C ILE A 96 15.45 -11.82 7.74
N ARG A 97 15.16 -12.13 9.01
CA ARG A 97 15.48 -13.44 9.60
C ARG A 97 14.63 -14.57 9.02
N HIS A 98 13.45 -14.27 8.46
CA HIS A 98 12.54 -15.24 7.91
C HIS A 98 12.59 -15.28 6.39
N TRP A 99 12.45 -16.47 5.81
CA TRP A 99 12.40 -16.61 4.35
C TRP A 99 10.96 -16.48 3.86
N VAL A 100 10.68 -15.37 3.18
CA VAL A 100 9.38 -15.10 2.54
C VAL A 100 9.51 -15.40 1.05
N ASP A 101 8.67 -16.28 0.54
CA ASP A 101 8.73 -16.79 -0.84
C ASP A 101 7.35 -16.82 -1.50
N LEU A 102 7.33 -16.83 -2.83
CA LEU A 102 6.12 -17.02 -3.64
C LEU A 102 6.18 -18.38 -4.33
N ARG A 103 5.47 -19.35 -3.82
CA ARG A 103 5.46 -20.74 -4.29
C ARG A 103 4.48 -20.97 -5.44
N ILE A 104 4.86 -20.51 -6.61
CA ILE A 104 4.17 -20.81 -7.89
C ILE A 104 5.20 -21.39 -8.87
N GLN A 105 4.73 -21.97 -10.00
CA GLN A 105 5.64 -22.53 -11.01
C GLN A 105 6.36 -21.41 -11.76
N ASP A 106 7.59 -21.65 -12.22
CA ASP A 106 8.42 -20.66 -12.93
C ASP A 106 7.69 -20.01 -14.12
N LYS A 107 6.92 -20.80 -14.88
CA LYS A 107 6.10 -20.29 -15.98
C LYS A 107 5.05 -19.27 -15.52
N ASP A 108 4.48 -19.46 -14.32
CA ASP A 108 3.47 -18.58 -13.75
C ASP A 108 4.13 -17.31 -13.18
N VAL A 109 5.37 -17.43 -12.65
CA VAL A 109 6.18 -16.27 -12.26
C VAL A 109 6.45 -15.37 -13.46
N LEU A 110 6.88 -15.96 -14.59
CA LEU A 110 7.14 -15.21 -15.82
C LEU A 110 5.89 -14.51 -16.34
N ALA A 111 4.78 -15.23 -16.45
CA ALA A 111 3.50 -14.67 -16.90
C ALA A 111 3.01 -13.56 -15.97
N LEU A 112 3.18 -13.71 -14.65
CA LEU A 112 2.84 -12.70 -13.66
C LEU A 112 3.72 -11.45 -13.80
N GLN A 113 5.03 -11.62 -13.99
CA GLN A 113 5.96 -10.52 -14.24
C GLN A 113 5.62 -9.75 -15.52
N GLU A 114 5.33 -10.44 -16.61
CA GLU A 114 4.90 -9.82 -17.88
C GLU A 114 3.61 -9.01 -17.68
N ARG A 115 2.60 -9.58 -17.02
CA ARG A 115 1.34 -8.88 -16.71
C ARG A 115 1.56 -7.62 -15.89
N LEU A 116 2.42 -7.68 -14.86
CA LEU A 116 2.73 -6.51 -14.03
C LEU A 116 3.59 -5.47 -14.77
N PHE A 117 4.39 -5.91 -15.74
CA PHE A 117 5.14 -5.00 -16.60
C PHE A 117 4.27 -4.18 -17.54
N ASP A 118 3.17 -4.75 -17.99
CA ASP A 118 2.23 -4.08 -18.89
C ASP A 118 1.23 -3.19 -18.15
N ASP A 119 1.04 -3.43 -16.86
CA ASP A 119 0.24 -2.58 -15.97
C ASP A 119 1.04 -1.34 -15.55
N THR A 120 0.57 -0.15 -15.96
CA THR A 120 1.26 1.11 -15.68
C THR A 120 1.13 1.57 -14.22
N GLU A 121 0.18 1.02 -13.47
CA GLU A 121 -0.09 1.36 -12.08
C GLU A 121 0.63 0.44 -11.09
N LYS A 122 1.06 -0.74 -11.55
CA LYS A 122 1.71 -1.75 -10.71
C LYS A 122 3.22 -1.81 -10.96
N GLN A 123 3.92 -2.24 -9.94
CA GLN A 123 5.37 -2.49 -10.03
C GLN A 123 5.61 -4.00 -10.17
N PRO A 124 6.67 -4.40 -10.92
CA PRO A 124 7.11 -5.79 -10.94
C PRO A 124 7.46 -6.28 -9.53
N ILE A 125 7.29 -7.59 -9.31
CA ILE A 125 7.69 -8.22 -8.06
C ILE A 125 9.23 -8.25 -8.01
N ASP A 126 9.78 -7.57 -7.02
CA ASP A 126 11.21 -7.54 -6.74
C ASP A 126 11.48 -8.22 -5.39
N LEU A 127 11.80 -9.51 -5.43
CA LEU A 127 12.03 -10.35 -4.26
C LEU A 127 13.17 -9.85 -3.36
N THR A 128 13.99 -8.91 -3.82
CA THR A 128 15.03 -8.28 -3.00
C THR A 128 14.46 -7.28 -2.00
N LYS A 129 13.27 -6.77 -2.24
CA LYS A 129 12.57 -5.81 -1.37
C LYS A 129 11.91 -6.51 -0.19
N ARG A 130 12.72 -6.90 0.79
CA ARG A 130 12.31 -7.67 1.97
C ARG A 130 12.13 -6.81 3.23
N THR A 131 12.19 -5.49 3.09
CA THR A 131 12.04 -4.52 4.19
C THR A 131 11.00 -3.48 3.82
N LEU A 132 10.43 -2.87 4.85
CA LEU A 132 9.45 -1.81 4.72
C LEU A 132 10.08 -0.43 4.91
N VAL A 133 9.45 0.57 4.33
CA VAL A 133 9.55 1.98 4.69
C VAL A 133 8.19 2.48 5.14
N ARG A 134 8.14 3.48 5.99
CA ARG A 134 6.93 4.17 6.41
C ARG A 134 6.87 5.54 5.75
N ILE A 135 5.76 5.84 5.07
CA ILE A 135 5.66 7.07 4.28
C ILE A 135 4.51 7.92 4.80
N PHE A 136 4.84 9.09 5.30
CA PHE A 136 3.90 10.12 5.73
C PHE A 136 3.59 11.08 4.59
N SER A 137 2.49 11.81 4.68
CA SER A 137 1.95 12.64 3.60
C SER A 137 1.70 14.08 4.04
N ASN A 138 1.55 14.98 3.06
CA ASN A 138 1.15 16.38 3.28
C ASN A 138 2.04 17.14 4.26
N ASN A 139 3.34 16.84 4.26
CA ASN A 139 4.31 17.44 5.17
C ASN A 139 3.91 17.31 6.66
N SER A 140 3.24 16.20 7.02
CA SER A 140 2.73 15.96 8.37
C SER A 140 2.98 14.52 8.81
N PHE A 141 3.47 14.34 10.04
CA PHE A 141 3.60 13.03 10.68
C PHE A 141 2.30 12.52 11.31
N GLU A 142 1.20 13.25 11.14
CA GLU A 142 -0.15 12.84 11.53
C GLU A 142 -1.03 12.43 10.34
N GLU A 143 -0.45 12.34 9.13
CA GLU A 143 -1.14 11.98 7.91
C GLU A 143 -0.39 10.91 7.12
N GLY A 144 -1.10 9.93 6.59
CA GLY A 144 -0.52 8.80 5.87
C GLY A 144 0.15 7.81 6.83
N GLY A 145 1.46 7.64 6.74
CA GLY A 145 2.24 6.80 7.67
C GLY A 145 2.12 5.31 7.43
N ARG A 146 1.53 4.87 6.30
CA ARG A 146 1.46 3.45 5.92
C ARG A 146 2.81 2.89 5.53
N PHE A 147 2.90 1.56 5.54
CA PHE A 147 4.10 0.79 5.26
C PHE A 147 4.14 0.34 3.80
N TYR A 148 5.29 0.52 3.17
CA TYR A 148 5.48 0.27 1.74
C TYR A 148 6.80 -0.45 1.46
N ARG A 149 7.00 -0.88 0.23
CA ARG A 149 8.21 -1.45 -0.36
C ARG A 149 8.36 -2.96 -0.21
N GLY A 150 7.62 -3.63 0.66
CA GLY A 150 7.65 -5.09 0.72
C GLY A 150 7.17 -5.70 -0.61
N TRP A 151 7.96 -6.64 -1.20
CA TRP A 151 7.64 -7.22 -2.50
C TRP A 151 6.27 -7.90 -2.53
N TRP A 152 5.82 -8.47 -1.42
CA TRP A 152 4.53 -9.14 -1.28
C TRP A 152 3.33 -8.21 -1.48
N GLN A 153 3.52 -6.90 -1.29
CA GLN A 153 2.48 -5.90 -1.50
C GLN A 153 2.13 -5.71 -2.99
N ASN A 154 3.05 -6.08 -3.89
CA ASN A 154 2.83 -6.02 -5.34
C ASN A 154 2.23 -7.31 -5.89
N VAL A 155 2.09 -8.36 -5.08
CA VAL A 155 1.49 -9.64 -5.47
C VAL A 155 -0.03 -9.47 -5.57
N PRO A 156 -0.65 -9.76 -6.73
CA PRO A 156 -2.10 -9.72 -6.87
C PRO A 156 -2.80 -10.69 -5.90
N SER A 157 -4.01 -10.35 -5.49
CA SER A 157 -4.74 -11.07 -4.43
C SER A 157 -4.88 -12.57 -4.70
N GLU A 158 -5.09 -12.96 -5.95
CA GLU A 158 -5.21 -14.35 -6.38
C GLU A 158 -3.93 -15.18 -6.22
N TYR A 159 -2.76 -14.53 -6.12
CA TYR A 159 -1.47 -15.19 -5.90
C TYR A 159 -0.98 -15.12 -4.44
N ARG A 160 -1.55 -14.26 -3.60
CA ARG A 160 -1.14 -14.11 -2.19
C ARG A 160 -1.29 -15.40 -1.36
N PRO A 161 -2.29 -16.29 -1.61
CA PRO A 161 -2.36 -17.58 -0.93
C PRO A 161 -1.16 -18.51 -1.14
N PHE A 162 -0.34 -18.24 -2.17
CA PHE A 162 0.90 -18.98 -2.45
C PHE A 162 2.15 -18.37 -1.79
N ILE A 163 2.00 -17.26 -1.07
CA ILE A 163 3.11 -16.72 -0.26
C ILE A 163 3.33 -17.65 0.92
N THR A 164 4.60 -17.97 1.17
CA THR A 164 5.02 -18.80 2.31
C THR A 164 6.03 -18.06 3.18
N ILE A 165 6.05 -18.38 4.46
CA ILE A 165 7.03 -17.90 5.43
C ILE A 165 7.74 -19.13 5.98
N ASP A 166 9.06 -19.22 5.82
CA ASP A 166 9.87 -20.38 6.21
C ASP A 166 9.30 -21.71 5.69
N SER A 167 8.86 -21.71 4.44
CA SER A 167 8.22 -22.84 3.77
C SER A 167 6.84 -23.25 4.33
N LYS A 168 6.27 -22.52 5.27
CA LYS A 168 4.93 -22.76 5.83
C LYS A 168 3.89 -21.93 5.06
N THR A 169 2.72 -22.50 4.88
CA THR A 169 1.57 -21.82 4.26
C THR A 169 1.10 -20.65 5.13
N THR A 170 0.61 -19.62 4.49
CA THR A 170 0.11 -18.42 5.15
C THR A 170 -1.38 -18.20 4.89
N SER A 171 -1.99 -17.34 5.69
CA SER A 171 -3.32 -16.81 5.44
C SER A 171 -3.31 -15.29 5.50
N GLU A 172 -4.15 -14.66 4.70
CA GLU A 172 -4.35 -13.20 4.73
C GLU A 172 -5.52 -12.87 5.66
N HIS A 173 -5.29 -11.99 6.61
CA HIS A 173 -6.28 -11.52 7.59
C HIS A 173 -6.54 -10.04 7.38
N ASP A 174 -7.78 -9.70 7.11
CA ASP A 174 -8.24 -8.33 6.89
C ASP A 174 -9.14 -7.87 8.05
N TYR A 175 -9.21 -6.57 8.26
CA TYR A 175 -10.14 -5.98 9.20
C TYR A 175 -11.53 -5.85 8.58
N SER A 176 -12.54 -6.30 9.31
CA SER A 176 -13.90 -5.99 8.92
C SER A 176 -14.21 -4.52 9.22
N GLN A 177 -14.63 -3.76 8.20
CA GLN A 177 -15.14 -2.39 8.35
C GLN A 177 -14.16 -1.44 9.07
N LEU A 178 -12.85 -1.52 8.76
CA LEU A 178 -11.83 -0.73 9.46
C LEU A 178 -12.16 0.76 9.49
N ASN A 179 -12.42 1.38 8.33
CA ASN A 179 -12.67 2.82 8.24
C ASN A 179 -13.87 3.29 9.09
N PRO A 180 -15.08 2.69 8.98
CA PRO A 180 -16.18 3.04 9.88
C PRO A 180 -15.83 2.86 11.36
N ASN A 181 -15.23 1.73 11.74
CA ASN A 181 -14.85 1.49 13.14
C ASN A 181 -13.89 2.54 13.67
N MET A 182 -12.85 2.90 12.89
CA MET A 182 -11.90 3.93 13.29
C MET A 182 -12.59 5.30 13.44
N ILE A 183 -13.39 5.71 12.46
CA ILE A 183 -14.06 7.02 12.51
C ILE A 183 -14.98 7.11 13.73
N TYR A 184 -15.82 6.12 13.94
CA TYR A 184 -16.69 6.10 15.10
C TYR A 184 -15.92 6.14 16.41
N SER A 185 -14.82 5.36 16.50
CA SER A 185 -13.94 5.32 17.68
C SER A 185 -13.23 6.66 17.93
N VAL A 186 -12.61 7.26 16.91
CA VAL A 186 -11.87 8.54 17.01
C VAL A 186 -12.77 9.66 17.52
N TYR A 187 -14.04 9.65 17.13
CA TYR A 187 -15.02 10.67 17.57
C TYR A 187 -15.89 10.25 18.74
N ASN A 188 -15.52 9.17 19.45
CA ASN A 188 -16.25 8.64 20.60
C ASN A 188 -17.74 8.39 20.30
N LYS A 189 -18.03 7.77 19.18
CA LYS A 189 -19.38 7.36 18.74
C LYS A 189 -19.45 5.84 18.68
N GLU A 190 -20.65 5.28 18.80
CA GLU A 190 -20.90 3.86 18.68
C GLU A 190 -21.39 3.52 17.26
N LEU A 191 -20.71 2.60 16.59
CA LEU A 191 -21.10 2.13 15.26
C LEU A 191 -22.34 1.21 15.32
N GLY A 192 -22.52 0.48 16.42
CA GLY A 192 -23.51 -0.57 16.55
C GLY A 192 -23.05 -1.90 15.98
N SER A 193 -23.91 -2.91 16.01
CA SER A 193 -23.59 -4.28 15.60
C SER A 193 -23.86 -4.58 14.13
N GLU A 194 -24.60 -3.72 13.43
CA GLU A 194 -24.90 -3.88 12.00
C GLU A 194 -23.69 -3.48 11.15
N ASP A 195 -23.55 -4.15 10.00
CA ASP A 195 -22.53 -3.74 9.02
C ASP A 195 -22.77 -2.30 8.56
N ALA A 196 -21.72 -1.48 8.61
CA ALA A 196 -21.78 -0.06 8.33
C ALA A 196 -22.25 0.26 6.90
N TYR A 197 -21.93 -0.61 5.97
CA TYR A 197 -22.22 -0.40 4.55
C TYR A 197 -23.56 -1.02 4.15
N SER A 198 -23.80 -2.26 4.59
CA SER A 198 -25.04 -2.98 4.26
C SER A 198 -26.30 -2.33 4.84
N ARG A 199 -26.20 -1.60 5.96
CA ARG A 199 -27.31 -0.85 6.56
C ARG A 199 -27.88 0.25 5.67
N VAL A 200 -27.12 0.69 4.66
CA VAL A 200 -27.52 1.78 3.75
C VAL A 200 -28.43 1.26 2.64
N ALA A 201 -28.05 0.15 1.99
CA ALA A 201 -28.74 -0.33 0.80
C ALA A 201 -28.80 -1.87 0.68
N GLY A 202 -28.58 -2.60 1.77
CA GLY A 202 -28.55 -4.06 1.78
C GLY A 202 -27.18 -4.66 1.46
N GLU A 203 -27.05 -5.96 1.73
CA GLU A 203 -25.78 -6.70 1.57
C GLU A 203 -25.34 -6.78 0.10
N GLU A 204 -26.29 -6.89 -0.81
CA GLU A 204 -26.05 -6.97 -2.26
C GLU A 204 -25.38 -5.73 -2.84
N HIS A 205 -25.51 -4.57 -2.18
CA HIS A 205 -24.92 -3.30 -2.62
C HIS A 205 -23.78 -2.81 -1.73
N ARG A 206 -23.34 -3.64 -0.80
CA ARG A 206 -22.33 -3.33 0.20
C ARG A 206 -21.05 -2.72 -0.38
N ASP A 207 -20.53 -3.26 -1.46
CA ASP A 207 -19.29 -2.78 -2.08
C ASP A 207 -19.42 -1.40 -2.71
N VAL A 208 -20.55 -1.12 -3.34
CA VAL A 208 -20.86 0.21 -3.91
C VAL A 208 -20.94 1.24 -2.78
N VAL A 209 -21.63 0.91 -1.69
CA VAL A 209 -21.75 1.77 -0.51
C VAL A 209 -20.37 1.99 0.14
N LYS A 210 -19.54 0.95 0.27
CA LYS A 210 -18.15 1.05 0.79
C LYS A 210 -17.32 2.03 -0.04
N GLN A 211 -17.38 1.93 -1.36
CA GLN A 211 -16.66 2.85 -2.25
C GLN A 211 -17.16 4.29 -2.10
N ALA A 212 -18.47 4.50 -2.09
CA ALA A 212 -19.08 5.82 -1.90
C ALA A 212 -18.72 6.44 -0.54
N PHE A 213 -18.86 5.67 0.54
CA PHE A 213 -18.51 6.07 1.91
C PHE A 213 -17.05 6.53 1.99
N ASN A 214 -16.11 5.73 1.47
CA ASN A 214 -14.70 6.05 1.48
C ASN A 214 -14.39 7.30 0.64
N ALA A 215 -15.00 7.45 -0.53
CA ALA A 215 -14.83 8.64 -1.38
C ALA A 215 -15.34 9.90 -0.66
N MET A 216 -16.47 9.84 0.03
CA MET A 216 -17.02 10.96 0.81
C MET A 216 -16.12 11.34 2.00
N PHE A 217 -15.41 10.39 2.62
CA PHE A 217 -14.44 10.69 3.69
C PHE A 217 -13.13 11.29 3.19
N GLN A 218 -12.68 10.88 2.00
CA GLN A 218 -11.47 11.43 1.39
C GLN A 218 -11.68 12.84 0.83
N ALA A 219 -12.89 13.17 0.41
CA ALA A 219 -13.21 14.44 -0.20
C ALA A 219 -13.08 15.61 0.81
N THR A 220 -12.58 16.75 0.34
CA THR A 220 -12.51 18.01 1.10
C THR A 220 -13.73 18.89 0.90
N THR A 221 -14.54 18.60 -0.12
CA THR A 221 -15.78 19.30 -0.47
C THR A 221 -16.86 18.29 -0.84
N THR A 222 -18.11 18.72 -0.81
CA THR A 222 -19.24 17.89 -1.29
C THR A 222 -19.01 17.48 -2.73
N LEU A 223 -19.12 16.18 -3.00
CA LEU A 223 -18.94 15.61 -4.34
C LEU A 223 -20.23 15.81 -5.15
N ASP A 224 -20.24 16.79 -6.05
CA ASP A 224 -21.41 17.06 -6.91
C ASP A 224 -21.57 15.99 -7.99
N ARG A 225 -20.47 15.40 -8.43
CA ARG A 225 -20.45 14.31 -9.41
C ARG A 225 -20.00 13.01 -8.74
N LYS A 226 -20.53 11.92 -9.27
CA LYS A 226 -20.14 10.57 -8.90
C LYS A 226 -18.65 10.35 -9.18
N PRO A 227 -17.85 9.89 -8.21
CA PRO A 227 -16.48 9.44 -8.49
C PRO A 227 -16.45 8.29 -9.50
N ASP A 228 -15.37 8.21 -10.26
CA ASP A 228 -15.14 7.11 -11.19
C ASP A 228 -15.09 5.77 -10.44
N GLY A 229 -15.55 4.70 -11.08
CA GLY A 229 -15.56 3.35 -10.52
C GLY A 229 -16.75 3.03 -9.61
N ILE A 230 -17.62 3.99 -9.24
CA ILE A 230 -18.84 3.71 -8.48
C ILE A 230 -19.98 3.38 -9.45
N GLU A 231 -20.46 2.13 -9.41
CA GLU A 231 -21.54 1.65 -10.30
C GLU A 231 -22.91 1.78 -9.61
N LEU A 232 -23.74 2.72 -10.07
CA LEU A 232 -25.03 3.03 -9.45
C LEU A 232 -26.22 2.30 -10.08
N ASP A 233 -26.06 1.75 -11.28
CA ASP A 233 -27.16 1.14 -12.04
C ASP A 233 -27.78 -0.04 -11.28
N ALA A 234 -26.95 -0.84 -10.61
CA ALA A 234 -27.40 -1.99 -9.83
C ALA A 234 -28.20 -1.60 -8.57
N ILE A 235 -27.86 -0.46 -7.94
CA ILE A 235 -28.47 0.00 -6.71
C ILE A 235 -29.78 0.79 -6.96
N GLY A 236 -30.00 1.23 -8.20
CA GLY A 236 -31.20 1.98 -8.60
C GLY A 236 -31.33 3.36 -7.95
N MET A 237 -30.24 3.94 -7.46
CA MET A 237 -30.19 5.25 -6.82
C MET A 237 -29.33 6.22 -7.64
N SER A 238 -29.70 7.49 -7.65
CA SER A 238 -28.79 8.54 -8.11
C SER A 238 -27.65 8.76 -7.10
N TRP A 239 -26.54 9.37 -7.55
CA TRP A 239 -25.44 9.74 -6.67
C TRP A 239 -25.86 10.62 -5.49
N ARG A 240 -26.80 11.52 -5.73
CA ARG A 240 -27.36 12.40 -4.69
C ARG A 240 -28.10 11.59 -3.63
N GLU A 241 -28.99 10.69 -4.04
CA GLU A 241 -29.77 9.84 -3.13
C GLU A 241 -28.83 8.94 -2.30
N LEU A 242 -27.84 8.27 -2.93
CA LEU A 242 -26.89 7.44 -2.20
C LEU A 242 -26.10 8.23 -1.14
N LYS A 243 -25.64 9.45 -1.46
CA LYS A 243 -25.00 10.33 -0.46
C LYS A 243 -25.93 10.65 0.71
N GLU A 244 -27.17 11.00 0.43
CA GLU A 244 -28.17 11.32 1.46
C GLU A 244 -28.46 10.11 2.36
N GLU A 245 -28.58 8.92 1.79
CA GLU A 245 -28.80 7.67 2.55
C GLU A 245 -27.57 7.32 3.42
N ILE A 246 -26.36 7.45 2.90
CA ILE A 246 -25.13 7.26 3.71
C ILE A 246 -25.09 8.24 4.89
N LEU A 247 -25.36 9.53 4.66
CA LEU A 247 -25.38 10.54 5.73
C LEU A 247 -26.48 10.27 6.76
N ASN A 248 -27.63 9.79 6.33
CA ASN A 248 -28.75 9.43 7.20
C ASN A 248 -28.44 8.19 8.05
N ALA A 249 -27.87 7.15 7.45
CA ALA A 249 -27.46 5.93 8.15
C ALA A 249 -26.32 6.19 9.16
N HIS A 250 -25.51 7.21 8.89
CA HIS A 250 -24.33 7.57 9.70
C HIS A 250 -24.46 8.93 10.40
N LYS A 251 -25.67 9.29 10.84
CA LYS A 251 -25.94 10.56 11.56
C LYS A 251 -24.94 10.94 12.64
N PRO A 252 -24.44 10.01 13.49
CA PRO A 252 -23.49 10.35 14.54
C PRO A 252 -22.15 10.92 14.05
N ILE A 253 -21.78 10.63 12.81
CA ILE A 253 -20.52 11.05 12.20
C ILE A 253 -20.70 11.91 10.94
N LYS A 254 -21.94 12.34 10.62
CA LYS A 254 -22.26 13.05 9.38
C LYS A 254 -21.41 14.31 9.14
N ASP A 255 -21.06 15.01 10.23
CA ASP A 255 -20.31 16.28 10.17
C ASP A 255 -18.82 16.09 9.81
N TYR A 256 -18.35 14.85 9.80
CA TYR A 256 -16.98 14.49 9.47
C TYR A 256 -16.81 14.05 8.00
N PHE A 257 -17.89 13.84 7.26
CA PHE A 257 -17.82 13.65 5.82
C PHE A 257 -17.37 14.94 5.11
N PHE A 258 -16.68 14.80 4.00
CA PHE A 258 -16.18 15.92 3.17
C PHE A 258 -15.22 16.86 3.90
N LYS A 259 -14.41 16.31 4.82
CA LYS A 259 -13.39 17.04 5.57
C LYS A 259 -11.95 16.61 5.22
N GLY A 260 -11.77 15.75 4.21
CA GLY A 260 -10.45 15.27 3.80
C GLY A 260 -9.76 14.39 4.83
N LEU A 261 -10.53 13.64 5.62
CA LEU A 261 -9.98 12.85 6.74
C LEU A 261 -9.26 11.57 6.31
N GLY A 262 -9.23 11.25 5.01
CA GLY A 262 -8.63 10.01 4.52
C GLY A 262 -7.19 9.79 4.96
N ASN A 263 -6.33 10.80 4.84
CA ASN A 263 -4.93 10.70 5.25
C ASN A 263 -4.76 10.60 6.78
N ARG A 264 -5.63 11.26 7.55
CA ARG A 264 -5.65 11.12 9.01
C ARG A 264 -6.04 9.70 9.43
N LEU A 265 -7.06 9.12 8.80
CA LEU A 265 -7.44 7.73 9.06
C LEU A 265 -6.36 6.73 8.64
N GLN A 266 -5.64 7.01 7.54
CA GLN A 266 -4.47 6.21 7.18
C GLN A 266 -3.38 6.26 8.24
N PHE A 267 -3.21 7.38 8.92
CA PHE A 267 -2.29 7.48 10.04
C PHE A 267 -2.74 6.61 11.23
N GLU A 268 -4.01 6.70 11.64
CA GLU A 268 -4.56 5.87 12.72
C GLU A 268 -4.45 4.36 12.39
N ASP A 269 -4.79 3.97 11.16
CA ASP A 269 -4.58 2.62 10.63
C ASP A 269 -3.11 2.20 10.75
N SER A 270 -2.19 3.08 10.37
CA SER A 270 -0.75 2.78 10.42
C SER A 270 -0.21 2.57 11.83
N ILE A 271 -0.80 3.22 12.85
CA ILE A 271 -0.45 2.99 14.26
C ILE A 271 -0.91 1.59 14.71
N ILE A 272 -2.11 1.17 14.30
CA ILE A 272 -2.60 -0.18 14.55
C ILE A 272 -1.68 -1.21 13.89
N ALA A 273 -1.35 -1.00 12.61
CA ALA A 273 -0.47 -1.88 11.85
C ALA A 273 0.93 -1.99 12.47
N GLU A 274 1.52 -0.87 12.90
CA GLU A 274 2.81 -0.86 13.61
C GLU A 274 2.76 -1.72 14.86
N ASN A 275 1.73 -1.55 15.68
CA ASN A 275 1.58 -2.30 16.93
C ASN A 275 1.45 -3.81 16.67
N ILE A 276 0.68 -4.23 15.68
CA ILE A 276 0.55 -5.64 15.30
C ILE A 276 1.90 -6.20 14.86
N MET A 277 2.56 -5.55 13.89
CA MET A 277 3.86 -6.02 13.41
C MET A 277 4.91 -6.10 14.52
N LEU A 278 4.91 -5.15 15.47
CA LEU A 278 5.81 -5.19 16.63
C LEU A 278 5.51 -6.35 17.58
N GLN A 279 4.23 -6.65 17.85
CA GLN A 279 3.88 -7.78 18.69
C GLN A 279 4.32 -9.10 18.04
N PHE A 280 4.07 -9.26 16.75
CA PHE A 280 4.53 -10.42 15.99
C PHE A 280 6.06 -10.51 15.93
N ALA A 281 6.75 -9.39 15.70
CA ALA A 281 8.22 -9.36 15.71
C ALA A 281 8.83 -9.76 17.05
N LYS A 282 8.19 -9.44 18.19
CA LYS A 282 8.61 -9.89 19.52
C LYS A 282 8.44 -11.42 19.71
N MET A 283 7.53 -12.04 18.97
CA MET A 283 7.34 -13.49 18.95
C MET A 283 8.21 -14.17 17.90
N ASP A 284 9.09 -13.41 17.24
CA ASP A 284 9.90 -13.86 16.09
C ASP A 284 9.06 -14.45 14.96
N ALA A 285 7.92 -13.83 14.67
CA ALA A 285 6.98 -14.21 13.63
C ALA A 285 6.66 -12.99 12.73
N PRO A 286 6.95 -13.01 11.44
CA PRO A 286 6.63 -11.88 10.57
C PRO A 286 5.13 -11.79 10.27
N ALA A 287 4.54 -10.61 10.46
CA ALA A 287 3.23 -10.25 9.95
C ALA A 287 3.43 -9.30 8.77
N LEU A 288 3.22 -9.77 7.55
CA LEU A 288 3.51 -9.03 6.32
C LEU A 288 2.32 -8.12 5.96
N PRO A 289 2.43 -6.79 6.05
CA PRO A 289 1.30 -5.91 5.79
C PRO A 289 1.02 -5.80 4.29
N VAL A 290 -0.26 -5.85 3.93
CA VAL A 290 -0.76 -5.55 2.59
C VAL A 290 -1.93 -4.58 2.73
N HIS A 291 -1.68 -3.28 2.57
CA HIS A 291 -2.66 -2.22 2.84
C HIS A 291 -3.20 -2.31 4.28
N ASP A 292 -4.44 -2.74 4.44
CA ASP A 292 -5.18 -2.93 5.68
C ASP A 292 -5.31 -4.41 6.09
N SER A 293 -4.55 -5.31 5.47
CA SER A 293 -4.48 -6.73 5.81
C SER A 293 -3.07 -7.19 6.18
N PHE A 294 -2.96 -8.39 6.72
CA PHE A 294 -1.69 -9.02 7.07
C PHE A 294 -1.64 -10.46 6.56
N ILE A 295 -0.54 -10.82 5.91
CA ILE A 295 -0.22 -12.20 5.56
C ILE A 295 0.61 -12.78 6.71
N MET A 296 0.12 -13.83 7.33
CA MET A 296 0.72 -14.47 8.50
C MET A 296 0.63 -15.99 8.39
N HIS A 297 1.45 -16.68 9.17
CA HIS A 297 1.46 -18.13 9.25
C HIS A 297 1.02 -18.58 10.63
#